data_caf934e8739130db262c06d8048513f8
#
_entry.id   caf934e8739130db262c06d8048513f8
#
_cell.length_a   1.000
_cell.length_b   1.000
_cell.length_c   1.000
_cell.angle_alpha   90.00
_cell.angle_beta   90.00
_cell.angle_gamma   90.00
#
_symmetry.space_group_name_H-M   'P 1'
#
loop_
_entity.id
_entity.type
_entity.pdbx_description
1 polymer ?
#
loop_
_entity_poly.entity_id
_entity_poly.type
_entity_poly.pdbx_seq_one_letter_code
_entity_poly.pdbx_strand_id
1 'polypeptide(L)'
;TNNSGRNRNSPAEIVDGITAIIKKLRKKLPEMKILLLDIFPRGQRFNTQRGDIAQVNQTVRKLDDGAHVHYLAIGHHFLEADGSLDKKIMPDFLHLSAQGYEIWAASIESKLKELLGE
;
A
#
# COMPACT_ATOMS: atom_id res chain seq x y z
N THR A 1 -5.36 2.82 -4.45
CA THR A 1 -6.48 1.85 -4.57
C THR A 1 -7.62 2.43 -5.40
N ASN A 2 -7.97 3.70 -5.23
CA ASN A 2 -9.02 4.34 -6.02
C ASN A 2 -8.74 4.29 -7.52
N ASN A 3 -7.47 4.33 -7.91
CA ASN A 3 -7.06 4.26 -9.32
C ASN A 3 -7.20 2.86 -9.92
N SER A 4 -7.51 1.86 -9.13
CA SER A 4 -7.70 0.47 -9.59
C SER A 4 -9.17 0.09 -9.80
N GLY A 5 -10.10 1.04 -9.64
CA GLY A 5 -11.54 0.80 -9.81
C GLY A 5 -12.01 0.91 -11.27
N ARG A 6 -13.35 1.04 -11.46
CA ARG A 6 -13.93 1.33 -12.77
C ARG A 6 -13.32 2.64 -13.29
N ASN A 7 -13.07 2.75 -14.58
CA ASN A 7 -12.36 3.88 -15.20
C ASN A 7 -10.94 4.04 -14.63
N ARG A 8 -10.36 2.91 -14.26
CA ARG A 8 -9.06 2.87 -13.61
C ARG A 8 -7.91 3.14 -14.57
N ASN A 9 -6.81 3.59 -14.02
CA ASN A 9 -5.53 3.61 -14.71
C ASN A 9 -4.99 2.17 -14.84
N SER A 10 -4.16 1.92 -15.84
CA SER A 10 -3.46 0.64 -15.98
C SER A 10 -2.46 0.46 -14.84
N PRO A 11 -2.05 -0.79 -14.52
CA PRO A 11 -0.97 -1.02 -13.57
C PRO A 11 0.29 -0.23 -13.88
N ALA A 12 0.69 -0.16 -15.16
CA ALA A 12 1.87 0.61 -15.56
C ALA A 12 1.73 2.10 -15.26
N GLU A 13 0.55 2.68 -15.51
CA GLU A 13 0.28 4.09 -15.22
C GLU A 13 0.32 4.38 -13.71
N ILE A 14 -0.20 3.48 -12.90
CA ILE A 14 -0.18 3.61 -11.43
C ILE A 14 1.27 3.56 -10.94
N VAL A 15 2.06 2.60 -11.44
CA VAL A 15 3.49 2.48 -11.10
C VAL A 15 4.24 3.76 -11.48
N ASP A 16 3.99 4.28 -12.69
CA ASP A 16 4.64 5.50 -13.16
C ASP A 16 4.31 6.69 -12.27
N GLY A 17 3.05 6.82 -11.84
CA GLY A 17 2.61 7.88 -10.93
C GLY A 17 3.28 7.80 -9.57
N ILE A 18 3.33 6.63 -8.97
CA ILE A 18 3.99 6.40 -7.67
C ILE A 18 5.49 6.70 -7.79
N THR A 19 6.12 6.19 -8.84
CA THR A 19 7.55 6.40 -9.08
C THR A 19 7.87 7.89 -9.23
N ALA A 20 7.03 8.63 -9.96
CA ALA A 20 7.20 10.07 -10.15
C ALA A 20 7.10 10.84 -8.83
N ILE A 21 6.14 10.48 -7.96
CA ILE A 21 5.98 11.08 -6.64
C ILE A 21 7.22 10.83 -5.78
N ILE A 22 7.70 9.60 -5.74
CA ILE A 22 8.89 9.23 -4.96
C ILE A 22 10.11 10.01 -5.44
N LYS A 23 10.34 10.06 -6.76
CA LYS A 23 11.46 10.81 -7.35
C LYS A 23 11.41 12.30 -7.00
N LYS A 24 10.21 12.88 -7.08
CA LYS A 24 10.01 14.30 -6.75
C LYS A 24 10.30 14.58 -5.28
N LEU A 25 9.83 13.75 -4.37
CA LEU A 25 10.09 13.86 -2.94
C LEU A 25 11.59 13.72 -2.65
N ARG A 26 12.26 12.75 -3.27
CA ARG A 26 13.70 12.54 -3.09
C ARG A 26 14.51 13.74 -3.57
N LYS A 27 14.09 14.35 -4.68
CA LYS A 27 14.76 15.53 -5.22
C LYS A 27 14.59 16.76 -4.32
N LYS A 28 13.38 16.99 -3.81
CA LYS A 28 13.06 18.16 -3.00
C LYS A 28 13.53 18.04 -1.55
N LEU A 29 13.48 16.83 -0.99
CA LEU A 29 13.75 16.55 0.42
C LEU A 29 14.71 15.36 0.52
N PRO A 30 15.98 15.50 0.10
CA PRO A 30 16.89 14.37 -0.03
C PRO A 30 17.22 13.64 1.27
N GLU A 31 17.06 14.30 2.41
CA GLU A 31 17.32 13.71 3.73
C GLU A 31 16.08 13.02 4.34
N MET A 32 14.89 13.22 3.74
CA MET A 32 13.66 12.66 4.25
C MET A 32 13.61 11.15 4.04
N LYS A 33 13.15 10.42 5.06
CA LYS A 33 12.84 9.00 4.93
C LYS A 33 11.39 8.86 4.48
N ILE A 34 11.16 7.94 3.56
CA ILE A 34 9.83 7.65 3.00
C ILE A 34 9.46 6.22 3.35
N LEU A 35 8.32 6.05 3.99
CA LEU A 35 7.73 4.73 4.21
C LEU A 35 6.64 4.52 3.14
N LEU A 36 6.93 3.66 2.18
CA LEU A 36 6.01 3.34 1.09
C LEU A 36 5.24 2.07 1.45
N LEU A 37 3.95 2.19 1.61
CA LEU A 37 3.09 1.04 1.87
C LEU A 37 2.61 0.44 0.55
N ASP A 38 2.31 -0.86 0.59
CA ASP A 38 1.65 -1.49 -0.55
C ASP A 38 0.23 -0.93 -0.72
N ILE A 39 -0.31 -1.07 -1.92
CA ILE A 39 -1.73 -0.77 -2.17
C ILE A 39 -2.54 -1.91 -1.57
N PHE A 40 -3.57 -1.56 -0.78
CA PHE A 40 -4.38 -2.54 -0.06
C PHE A 40 -5.32 -3.29 -1.01
N PRO A 41 -5.69 -4.54 -0.67
CA PRO A 41 -6.63 -5.28 -1.49
C PRO A 41 -7.99 -4.60 -1.53
N ARG A 42 -8.70 -4.81 -2.61
CA ARG A 42 -10.01 -4.23 -2.86
C ARG A 42 -10.96 -5.32 -3.33
N GLY A 43 -12.23 -5.23 -2.88
CA GLY A 43 -13.25 -6.22 -3.18
C GLY A 43 -13.28 -7.34 -2.16
N GLN A 44 -14.46 -7.97 -1.99
CA GLN A 44 -14.67 -8.98 -0.96
C GLN A 44 -13.79 -10.22 -1.16
N ARG A 45 -13.61 -10.64 -2.41
CA ARG A 45 -12.90 -11.86 -2.79
C ARG A 45 -11.91 -11.55 -3.91
N PHE A 46 -11.19 -12.57 -4.35
CA PHE A 46 -10.29 -12.45 -5.50
C PHE A 46 -11.05 -11.93 -6.73
N ASN A 47 -10.44 -10.98 -7.43
CA ASN A 47 -10.99 -10.35 -8.63
C ASN A 47 -9.86 -9.77 -9.47
N THR A 48 -10.20 -9.22 -10.66
CA THR A 48 -9.21 -8.63 -11.57
C THR A 48 -8.45 -7.46 -10.91
N GLN A 49 -9.14 -6.64 -10.14
CA GLN A 49 -8.50 -5.51 -9.46
C GLN A 49 -7.44 -5.95 -8.46
N ARG A 50 -7.66 -7.06 -7.75
CA ARG A 50 -6.65 -7.61 -6.85
C ARG A 50 -5.41 -8.07 -7.61
N GLY A 51 -5.59 -8.65 -8.79
CA GLY A 51 -4.48 -9.02 -9.66
C GLY A 51 -3.68 -7.80 -10.13
N ASP A 52 -4.38 -6.75 -10.56
CA ASP A 52 -3.76 -5.48 -10.96
C ASP A 52 -3.00 -4.84 -9.80
N ILE A 53 -3.59 -4.82 -8.62
CA ILE A 53 -2.96 -4.29 -7.39
C ILE A 53 -1.70 -5.09 -7.06
N ALA A 54 -1.77 -6.43 -7.15
CA ALA A 54 -0.61 -7.28 -6.90
C ALA A 54 0.53 -6.99 -7.87
N GLN A 55 0.24 -6.75 -9.15
CA GLN A 55 1.25 -6.36 -10.13
C GLN A 55 1.91 -5.03 -9.77
N VAL A 56 1.11 -4.04 -9.40
CA VAL A 56 1.64 -2.73 -8.96
C VAL A 56 2.56 -2.92 -7.77
N ASN A 57 2.11 -3.66 -6.75
CA ASN A 57 2.88 -3.87 -5.53
C ASN A 57 4.20 -4.60 -5.79
N GLN A 58 4.20 -5.61 -6.67
CA GLN A 58 5.44 -6.30 -7.05
C GLN A 58 6.45 -5.37 -7.69
N THR A 59 5.99 -4.35 -8.39
CA THR A 59 6.86 -3.41 -9.10
C THR A 59 7.33 -2.29 -8.17
N VAL A 60 6.42 -1.66 -7.42
CA VAL A 60 6.77 -0.52 -6.57
C VAL A 60 7.64 -0.91 -5.38
N ARG A 61 7.60 -2.17 -4.92
CA ARG A 61 8.51 -2.61 -3.86
C ARG A 61 9.98 -2.44 -4.23
N LYS A 62 10.29 -2.40 -5.53
CA LYS A 62 11.65 -2.20 -6.04
C LYS A 62 12.15 -0.77 -5.86
N LEU A 63 11.26 0.16 -5.50
CA LEU A 63 11.64 1.53 -5.15
C LEU A 63 12.32 1.62 -3.78
N ASP A 64 12.21 0.59 -2.95
CA ASP A 64 12.95 0.51 -1.69
C ASP A 64 14.45 0.50 -2.00
N ASP A 65 15.16 1.51 -1.50
CA ASP A 65 16.60 1.63 -1.68
C ASP A 65 17.40 1.27 -0.42
N GLY A 66 16.69 0.85 0.64
CA GLY A 66 17.30 0.46 1.91
C GLY A 66 17.84 1.62 2.74
N ALA A 67 17.79 2.85 2.22
CA ALA A 67 18.37 4.03 2.88
C ALA A 67 17.32 5.11 3.15
N HIS A 68 16.64 5.60 2.12
CA HIS A 68 15.67 6.68 2.25
C HIS A 68 14.25 6.24 1.90
N VAL A 69 14.09 5.30 0.97
CA VAL A 69 12.78 4.74 0.62
C VAL A 69 12.69 3.33 1.18
N HIS A 70 11.69 3.09 2.00
CA HIS A 70 11.46 1.79 2.64
C HIS A 70 10.06 1.32 2.29
N TYR A 71 9.96 0.12 1.70
CA TYR A 71 8.68 -0.50 1.35
C TYR A 71 8.23 -1.45 2.45
N LEU A 72 6.96 -1.39 2.80
CA LEU A 72 6.37 -2.29 3.79
C LEU A 72 5.01 -2.79 3.29
N ALA A 73 4.89 -4.09 3.13
CA ALA A 73 3.64 -4.74 2.72
C ALA A 73 2.81 -5.04 3.96
N ILE A 74 1.64 -4.42 4.06
CA ILE A 74 0.70 -4.64 5.16
C ILE A 74 -0.70 -5.05 4.70
N GLY A 75 -0.96 -5.01 3.39
CA GLY A 75 -2.29 -5.29 2.84
C GLY A 75 -2.84 -6.65 3.23
N HIS A 76 -1.98 -7.65 3.37
CA HIS A 76 -2.37 -9.00 3.77
C HIS A 76 -2.92 -9.08 5.20
N HIS A 77 -2.59 -8.11 6.06
CA HIS A 77 -3.11 -8.06 7.43
C HIS A 77 -4.61 -7.74 7.49
N PHE A 78 -5.18 -7.22 6.41
CA PHE A 78 -6.61 -6.92 6.33
C PHE A 78 -7.45 -8.10 5.85
N LEU A 79 -6.80 -9.18 5.39
CA LEU A 79 -7.48 -10.33 4.79
C LEU A 79 -7.71 -11.44 5.82
N GLU A 80 -8.84 -12.14 5.67
CA GLU A 80 -9.08 -13.41 6.34
C GLU A 80 -8.18 -14.51 5.76
N ALA A 81 -8.13 -15.66 6.43
CA ALA A 81 -7.29 -16.78 6.02
C ALA A 81 -7.60 -17.27 4.59
N ASP A 82 -8.86 -17.12 4.13
CA ASP A 82 -9.28 -17.50 2.79
C ASP A 82 -9.07 -16.40 1.74
N GLY A 83 -8.45 -15.27 2.13
CA GLY A 83 -8.19 -14.15 1.25
C GLY A 83 -9.35 -13.18 1.08
N SER A 84 -10.47 -13.38 1.77
CA SER A 84 -11.60 -12.47 1.72
C SER A 84 -11.40 -11.26 2.65
N LEU A 85 -12.12 -10.17 2.36
CA LEU A 85 -12.22 -9.00 3.23
C LEU A 85 -13.51 -9.08 4.05
N ASP A 86 -13.39 -8.87 5.37
CA ASP A 86 -14.55 -8.78 6.26
C ASP A 86 -15.06 -7.32 6.25
N LYS A 87 -16.38 -7.17 6.28
CA LYS A 87 -17.02 -5.85 6.40
C LYS A 87 -16.65 -5.11 7.69
N LYS A 88 -16.24 -5.84 8.73
CA LYS A 88 -15.74 -5.23 9.96
C LYS A 88 -14.46 -4.45 9.74
N ILE A 89 -13.66 -4.84 8.76
CA ILE A 89 -12.37 -4.23 8.42
C ILE A 89 -12.55 -3.17 7.32
N MET A 90 -13.27 -3.53 6.26
CA MET A 90 -13.61 -2.64 5.14
C MET A 90 -15.09 -2.77 4.81
N PRO A 91 -15.96 -1.88 5.37
CA PRO A 91 -17.41 -2.02 5.21
C PRO A 91 -17.90 -2.02 3.76
N ASP A 92 -17.22 -1.30 2.88
CA ASP A 92 -17.50 -1.23 1.44
C ASP A 92 -16.47 -2.00 0.62
N PHE A 93 -15.66 -2.83 1.26
CA PHE A 93 -14.54 -3.57 0.64
C PHE A 93 -13.51 -2.69 -0.05
N LEU A 94 -13.38 -1.44 0.40
CA LEU A 94 -12.44 -0.46 -0.15
C LEU A 94 -11.81 0.43 0.93
N HIS A 95 -12.62 0.99 1.82
CA HIS A 95 -12.15 1.92 2.83
C HIS A 95 -12.11 1.26 4.21
N LEU A 96 -11.07 1.57 4.98
CA LEU A 96 -10.89 0.99 6.32
C LEU A 96 -11.94 1.52 7.30
N SER A 97 -12.48 0.62 8.12
CA SER A 97 -13.25 0.97 9.32
C SER A 97 -12.30 1.42 10.44
N ALA A 98 -12.85 1.81 11.58
CA ALA A 98 -12.04 2.08 12.78
C ALA A 98 -11.15 0.87 13.14
N GLN A 99 -11.71 -0.34 13.08
CA GLN A 99 -10.95 -1.57 13.34
C GLN A 99 -9.86 -1.78 12.28
N GLY A 100 -10.15 -1.47 11.01
CA GLY A 100 -9.16 -1.51 9.95
C GLY A 100 -8.00 -0.55 10.19
N TYR A 101 -8.28 0.66 10.66
CA TYR A 101 -7.23 1.61 11.01
C TYR A 101 -6.39 1.17 12.21
N GLU A 102 -6.97 0.44 13.16
CA GLU A 102 -6.19 -0.14 14.26
C GLU A 102 -5.18 -1.18 13.73
N ILE A 103 -5.61 -2.01 12.79
CA ILE A 103 -4.71 -2.97 12.12
C ILE A 103 -3.61 -2.21 11.37
N TRP A 104 -3.97 -1.17 10.64
CA TRP A 104 -3.02 -0.32 9.91
C TRP A 104 -1.95 0.24 10.84
N ALA A 105 -2.38 0.86 11.93
CA ALA A 105 -1.47 1.46 12.90
C ALA A 105 -0.52 0.42 13.53
N ALA A 106 -1.06 -0.72 13.96
CA ALA A 106 -0.26 -1.80 14.54
C ALA A 106 0.73 -2.37 13.52
N SER A 107 0.33 -2.45 12.25
CA SER A 107 1.16 -3.03 11.20
C SER A 107 2.39 -2.18 10.87
N ILE A 108 2.32 -0.86 11.02
CA ILE A 108 3.42 0.04 10.68
C ILE A 108 4.26 0.46 11.89
N GLU A 109 3.80 0.22 13.11
CA GLU A 109 4.41 0.78 14.32
C GLU A 109 5.90 0.44 14.44
N SER A 110 6.25 -0.83 14.30
CA SER A 110 7.64 -1.29 14.45
C SER A 110 8.56 -0.65 13.42
N LYS A 111 8.13 -0.62 12.15
CA LYS A 111 8.93 -0.03 11.07
C LYS A 111 9.06 1.48 11.25
N LEU A 112 7.99 2.13 11.67
CA LEU A 112 7.99 3.57 11.89
C LEU A 112 8.98 3.95 13.01
N LYS A 113 8.97 3.21 14.11
CA LYS A 113 9.94 3.40 15.19
C LYS A 113 11.38 3.21 14.72
N GLU A 114 11.63 2.17 13.95
CA GLU A 114 12.94 1.92 13.34
C GLU A 114 13.41 3.11 12.51
N LEU A 115 12.55 3.64 11.64
CA LEU A 115 12.90 4.77 10.78
C LEU A 115 13.09 6.08 11.54
N LEU A 116 12.40 6.25 12.66
CA LEU A 116 12.53 7.42 13.53
C LEU A 116 13.73 7.31 14.49
N GLY A 117 14.40 6.17 14.53
CA GLY A 117 15.54 5.93 15.41
C GLY A 117 15.15 5.64 16.86
N GLU A 118 13.94 5.19 17.08
CA GLU A 118 13.41 4.85 18.42
C GLU A 118 13.57 3.39 18.77
#